data_90eb93208c4cd323ad70628e80c236a8
#
_entry.id   90eb93208c4cd323ad70628e80c236a8
#
_cell.length_a   1.000
_cell.length_b   1.000
_cell.length_c   1.000
_cell.angle_alpha   90.00
_cell.angle_beta   90.00
_cell.angle_gamma   90.00
#
_symmetry.space_group_name_H-M   'P 1'
#
loop_
_entity.id
_entity.type
_entity.pdbx_description
1 polymer ?
#
loop_
_entity_poly.entity_id
_entity_poly.type
_entity_poly.pdbx_seq_one_letter_code
_entity_poly.pdbx_strand_id
1 'polypeptide(L)'
;MKPTEPKKILCIHDLSGMGRCSLAVILPVLSVMGCQPVALPTVVFSTHTGGLGTPARLDGAAYGLAALKHYREMGVEFDCIYTGYLGGEEQVALAEKAFDLWPAARKVVAVSY
;
A
#
# COMPACT_ATOMS: atom_id res chain seq x y z
N MET A 1 -32.65 3.53 -4.22
CA MET A 1 -31.44 2.70 -4.09
C MET A 1 -30.29 3.58 -3.70
N LYS A 2 -29.64 3.27 -2.58
CA LYS A 2 -28.45 4.00 -2.18
C LYS A 2 -27.32 3.74 -3.16
N PRO A 3 -26.62 4.77 -3.65
CA PRO A 3 -25.40 4.53 -4.41
C PRO A 3 -24.39 3.76 -3.52
N THR A 4 -23.79 2.74 -4.10
CA THR A 4 -22.77 1.98 -3.41
C THR A 4 -21.49 2.80 -3.40
N GLU A 5 -20.94 3.05 -2.22
CA GLU A 5 -19.65 3.72 -2.12
C GLU A 5 -18.55 2.84 -2.73
N PRO A 6 -17.55 3.43 -3.38
CA PRO A 6 -16.39 2.66 -3.87
C PRO A 6 -15.71 1.92 -2.73
N LYS A 7 -15.29 0.69 -3.00
CA LYS A 7 -14.49 -0.07 -2.05
C LYS A 7 -13.17 0.64 -1.80
N LYS A 8 -12.79 0.80 -0.54
CA LYS A 8 -11.52 1.38 -0.14
C LYS A 8 -10.51 0.29 0.07
N ILE A 9 -9.41 0.38 -0.64
CA ILE A 9 -8.35 -0.63 -0.61
C ILE A 9 -7.06 0.04 -0.14
N LEU A 10 -6.57 -0.38 1.02
CA LEU A 10 -5.28 0.08 1.53
C LEU A 10 -4.19 -0.71 0.82
N CYS A 11 -3.37 -0.02 0.04
CA CYS A 11 -2.33 -0.63 -0.79
C CYS A 11 -0.97 -0.40 -0.15
N ILE A 12 -0.43 -1.45 0.49
CA ILE A 12 0.86 -1.40 1.18
C ILE A 12 1.90 -2.04 0.27
N HIS A 13 2.52 -1.22 -0.56
CA HIS A 13 3.46 -1.64 -1.61
C HIS A 13 4.59 -0.62 -1.73
N ASP A 14 5.65 -1.03 -2.42
CA ASP A 14 6.69 -0.08 -2.81
C ASP A 14 6.21 0.85 -3.93
N LEU A 15 6.91 1.97 -4.07
CA LEU A 15 6.65 2.93 -5.14
C LEU A 15 7.97 3.24 -5.83
N SER A 16 8.01 3.07 -7.14
CA SER A 16 9.18 3.46 -7.96
C SER A 16 8.84 4.69 -8.77
N GLY A 17 9.73 5.67 -8.74
CA GLY A 17 9.55 6.90 -9.51
C GLY A 17 9.59 6.64 -11.01
N MET A 18 10.58 5.88 -11.45
CA MET A 18 10.66 5.41 -12.83
C MET A 18 10.38 3.91 -12.85
N GLY A 19 9.44 3.50 -13.68
CA GLY A 19 9.03 2.12 -13.80
C GLY A 19 7.53 1.97 -13.67
N ARG A 20 7.00 0.90 -14.25
CA ARG A 20 5.55 0.61 -14.24
C ARG A 20 5.29 -0.64 -13.42
N CYS A 21 5.48 -0.53 -12.12
CA CYS A 21 5.27 -1.65 -11.20
C CYS A 21 4.74 -1.15 -9.86
N SER A 22 4.25 -2.07 -9.06
CA SER A 22 3.75 -1.82 -7.70
C SER A 22 2.73 -0.68 -7.66
N LEU A 23 2.87 0.30 -6.78
CA LEU A 23 1.85 1.36 -6.64
C LEU A 23 1.61 2.14 -7.92
N ALA A 24 2.63 2.34 -8.77
CA ALA A 24 2.47 3.05 -10.03
C ALA A 24 1.47 2.38 -10.98
N VAL A 25 1.32 1.06 -10.88
CA VAL A 25 0.35 0.29 -11.66
C VAL A 25 -0.95 0.08 -10.88
N ILE A 26 -0.84 -0.25 -9.60
CA ILE A 26 -1.98 -0.61 -8.76
C ILE A 26 -2.98 0.54 -8.65
N LEU A 27 -2.49 1.75 -8.42
CA LEU A 27 -3.36 2.90 -8.20
C LEU A 27 -4.27 3.19 -9.41
N PRO A 28 -3.74 3.32 -10.64
CA PRO A 28 -4.61 3.56 -11.78
C PRO A 28 -5.52 2.38 -12.11
N VAL A 29 -5.04 1.14 -11.97
CA VAL A 29 -5.85 -0.04 -12.27
C VAL A 29 -7.05 -0.14 -11.33
N LEU A 30 -6.84 -0.01 -10.03
CA LEU A 30 -7.93 -0.07 -9.07
C LEU A 30 -8.90 1.10 -9.24
N SER A 31 -8.40 2.28 -9.58
CA SER A 31 -9.25 3.45 -9.83
C SER A 31 -10.17 3.22 -11.02
N VAL A 32 -9.63 2.68 -12.13
CA VAL A 32 -10.43 2.36 -13.32
C VAL A 32 -11.49 1.30 -13.02
N MET A 33 -11.17 0.37 -12.12
CA MET A 33 -12.13 -0.66 -11.69
C MET A 33 -13.23 -0.14 -10.76
N GLY A 34 -13.19 1.13 -10.40
CA GLY A 34 -14.21 1.73 -9.54
C GLY A 34 -13.90 1.65 -8.06
N CYS A 35 -12.70 1.24 -7.68
CA CYS A 35 -12.27 1.22 -6.29
C CYS A 35 -11.59 2.53 -5.91
N GLN A 36 -11.48 2.79 -4.62
CA GLN A 36 -10.69 3.89 -4.09
C GLN A 36 -9.41 3.32 -3.46
N PRO A 37 -8.28 3.33 -4.20
CA PRO A 37 -7.02 2.89 -3.62
C PRO A 37 -6.45 3.96 -2.72
N VAL A 38 -5.88 3.53 -1.59
CA VAL A 38 -5.18 4.40 -0.67
C VAL A 38 -3.73 3.92 -0.62
N ALA A 39 -2.82 4.76 -1.06
CA ALA A 39 -1.41 4.40 -1.18
C ALA A 39 -0.70 4.49 0.17
N LEU A 40 -0.03 3.41 0.56
CA LEU A 40 0.85 3.40 1.72
C LEU A 40 2.20 2.82 1.28
N PRO A 41 3.13 3.66 0.83
CA PRO A 41 4.41 3.17 0.32
C PRO A 41 5.28 2.60 1.44
N THR A 42 5.74 1.36 1.24
CA THR A 42 6.68 0.71 2.16
C THR A 42 8.08 1.27 1.98
N VAL A 43 8.47 1.46 0.74
CA VAL A 43 9.75 2.01 0.32
C VAL A 43 9.49 2.80 -0.95
N VAL A 44 10.16 3.92 -1.10
CA VAL A 44 10.16 4.69 -2.35
C VAL A 44 11.53 4.54 -2.99
N PHE A 45 11.55 4.09 -4.23
CA PHE A 45 12.77 3.97 -5.03
C PHE A 45 12.75 4.97 -6.18
N SER A 46 13.93 5.47 -6.56
CA SER A 46 14.02 6.33 -7.75
C SER A 46 13.67 5.58 -9.03
N THR A 47 14.00 4.27 -9.09
CA THR A 47 13.68 3.38 -10.20
C THR A 47 13.33 2.02 -9.63
N HIS A 48 12.73 1.14 -10.47
CA HIS A 48 12.61 -0.27 -10.09
C HIS A 48 14.02 -0.90 -9.99
N THR A 49 14.11 -2.02 -9.27
CA THR A 49 15.41 -2.62 -8.95
C THR A 49 16.00 -3.51 -10.03
N GLY A 50 15.40 -3.57 -11.21
CA GLY A 50 15.81 -4.47 -12.28
C GLY A 50 16.77 -3.87 -13.29
N GLY A 51 18.06 -3.83 -12.99
CA GLY A 51 19.07 -3.57 -14.01
C GLY A 51 19.42 -2.12 -14.32
N LEU A 52 18.89 -1.16 -13.53
CA LEU A 52 19.15 0.27 -13.74
C LEU A 52 20.15 0.86 -12.75
N GLY A 53 21.00 0.02 -12.19
CA GLY A 53 21.96 0.42 -11.15
C GLY A 53 21.30 0.44 -9.76
N THR A 54 21.97 1.08 -8.80
CA THR A 54 21.47 1.15 -7.42
C THR A 54 20.55 2.35 -7.28
N PRO A 55 19.24 2.16 -7.07
CA PRO A 55 18.32 3.28 -6.94
C PRO A 55 18.51 4.04 -5.62
N ALA A 56 18.13 5.30 -5.63
CA ALA A 56 17.93 6.03 -4.38
C ALA A 56 16.73 5.42 -3.66
N ARG A 57 16.80 5.37 -2.34
CA ARG A 57 15.80 4.68 -1.51
C ARG A 57 15.33 5.58 -0.37
N LEU A 58 14.01 5.62 -0.17
CA LEU A 58 13.41 6.25 0.99
C LEU A 58 12.57 5.22 1.74
N ASP A 59 12.91 4.95 2.98
CA ASP A 59 12.14 4.02 3.82
C ASP A 59 10.83 4.68 4.25
N GLY A 60 9.72 3.96 4.12
CA GLY A 60 8.39 4.48 4.42
C GLY A 60 7.77 3.94 5.70
N ALA A 61 8.47 3.14 6.49
CA ALA A 61 7.85 2.47 7.65
C ALA A 61 7.37 3.46 8.72
N ALA A 62 8.18 4.44 9.09
CA ALA A 62 7.80 5.43 10.10
C ALA A 62 6.61 6.28 9.64
N TYR A 63 6.63 6.73 8.40
CA TYR A 63 5.51 7.42 7.79
C TYR A 63 4.26 6.54 7.80
N GLY A 64 4.42 5.27 7.43
CA GLY A 64 3.32 4.32 7.37
C GLY A 64 2.61 4.14 8.70
N LEU A 65 3.36 3.99 9.78
CA LEU A 65 2.78 3.88 11.12
C LEU A 65 1.98 5.14 11.48
N ALA A 66 2.53 6.32 11.19
CA ALA A 66 1.84 7.59 11.43
C ALA A 66 0.57 7.70 10.57
N ALA A 67 0.65 7.27 9.30
CA ALA A 67 -0.50 7.29 8.40
C ALA A 67 -1.62 6.36 8.89
N LEU A 68 -1.29 5.14 9.32
CA LEU A 68 -2.27 4.18 9.85
C LEU A 68 -2.98 4.75 11.08
N LYS A 69 -2.22 5.35 11.98
CA LYS A 69 -2.79 6.00 13.16
C LYS A 69 -3.76 7.10 12.77
N HIS A 70 -3.36 7.94 11.81
CA HIS A 70 -4.21 9.04 11.34
C HIS A 70 -5.49 8.53 10.70
N TYR A 71 -5.40 7.51 9.85
CA TYR A 71 -6.59 6.92 9.22
C TYR A 71 -7.54 6.34 10.26
N ARG A 72 -6.99 5.69 11.27
CA ARG A 72 -7.81 5.13 12.35
C ARG A 72 -8.49 6.22 13.16
N GLU A 73 -7.80 7.30 13.47
CA GLU A 73 -8.36 8.46 14.17
C GLU A 73 -9.45 9.15 13.36
N MET A 74 -9.32 9.17 12.04
CA MET A 74 -10.34 9.71 11.14
C MET A 74 -11.57 8.82 11.02
N GLY A 75 -11.52 7.61 11.53
CA GLY A 75 -12.60 6.64 11.37
C GLY A 75 -12.71 6.02 9.99
N VAL A 76 -11.63 6.02 9.21
CA VAL A 76 -11.63 5.40 7.89
C VAL A 76 -11.78 3.89 8.03
N GLU A 77 -12.67 3.30 7.26
CA GLU A 77 -12.83 1.86 7.15
C GLU A 77 -12.27 1.39 5.81
N PHE A 78 -11.47 0.33 5.84
CA PHE A 78 -10.96 -0.29 4.63
C PHE A 78 -11.68 -1.60 4.37
N ASP A 79 -12.11 -1.80 3.13
CA ASP A 79 -12.74 -3.05 2.71
C ASP A 79 -11.70 -4.14 2.44
N CYS A 80 -10.50 -3.73 2.06
CA CYS A 80 -9.41 -4.64 1.73
C CYS A 80 -8.07 -4.00 2.08
N ILE A 81 -7.14 -4.82 2.52
CA ILE A 81 -5.73 -4.45 2.69
C ILE A 81 -4.93 -5.34 1.76
N TYR A 82 -4.27 -4.72 0.79
CA TYR A 82 -3.51 -5.41 -0.23
C TYR A 82 -2.03 -5.11 -0.06
N THR A 83 -1.24 -6.13 0.28
CA THR A 83 0.19 -5.97 0.51
C THR A 83 1.00 -6.61 -0.61
N GLY A 84 2.13 -6.01 -0.92
CA GLY A 84 3.10 -6.52 -1.89
C GLY A 84 4.49 -6.55 -1.29
N TYR A 85 5.48 -6.10 -2.06
CA TYR A 85 6.87 -6.06 -1.58
C TYR A 85 6.99 -5.14 -0.37
N LEU A 86 7.42 -5.68 0.74
CA LEU A 86 7.48 -4.94 2.00
C LEU A 86 8.85 -4.31 2.26
N GLY A 87 9.93 -4.99 1.90
CA GLY A 87 11.27 -4.41 1.92
C GLY A 87 12.08 -4.61 3.19
N GLY A 88 11.47 -5.10 4.26
CA GLY A 88 12.18 -5.36 5.51
C GLY A 88 11.24 -5.68 6.66
N GLU A 89 11.84 -5.94 7.83
CA GLU A 89 11.09 -6.33 9.03
C GLU A 89 10.16 -5.22 9.53
N GLU A 90 10.59 -3.98 9.44
CA GLU A 90 9.77 -2.84 9.86
C GLU A 90 8.53 -2.71 9.00
N GLN A 91 8.63 -2.99 7.71
CA GLN A 91 7.50 -2.97 6.78
C GLN A 91 6.57 -4.15 7.02
N VAL A 92 7.10 -5.32 7.40
CA VAL A 92 6.27 -6.46 7.79
C VAL A 92 5.46 -6.11 9.04
N ALA A 93 6.10 -5.50 10.04
CA ALA A 93 5.42 -5.04 11.25
C ALA A 93 4.33 -4.00 10.93
N LEU A 94 4.59 -3.13 9.95
CA LEU A 94 3.62 -2.15 9.48
C LEU A 94 2.38 -2.85 8.90
N ALA A 95 2.57 -3.86 8.07
CA ALA A 95 1.46 -4.61 7.49
C ALA A 95 0.65 -5.34 8.57
N GLU A 96 1.32 -5.95 9.52
CA GLU A 96 0.67 -6.61 10.65
C GLU A 96 -0.16 -5.61 11.47
N LYS A 97 0.37 -4.42 11.70
CA LYS A 97 -0.35 -3.35 12.40
C LYS A 97 -1.62 -2.95 11.66
N ALA A 98 -1.54 -2.85 10.33
CA ALA A 98 -2.71 -2.55 9.52
C ALA A 98 -3.78 -3.64 9.66
N PHE A 99 -3.37 -4.90 9.63
CA PHE A 99 -4.30 -6.02 9.80
C PHE A 99 -4.98 -5.99 11.18
N ASP A 100 -4.23 -5.62 12.21
CA ASP A 100 -4.77 -5.53 13.57
C ASP A 100 -5.76 -4.37 13.72
N LEU A 101 -5.50 -3.24 13.07
CA LEU A 101 -6.35 -2.05 13.15
C LEU A 101 -7.66 -2.22 12.38
N TRP A 102 -7.64 -3.00 11.30
CA TRP A 102 -8.83 -3.27 10.47
C TRP A 102 -9.03 -4.78 10.32
N PRO A 103 -9.42 -5.47 11.41
CA PRO A 103 -9.50 -6.93 11.38
C PRO A 103 -10.59 -7.47 10.45
N ALA A 104 -11.62 -6.66 10.17
CA ALA A 104 -12.70 -7.05 9.28
C ALA A 104 -12.36 -6.87 7.79
N ALA A 105 -11.29 -6.15 7.47
CA ALA A 105 -10.87 -5.95 6.09
C ALA A 105 -10.39 -7.27 5.48
N ARG A 106 -10.73 -7.49 4.21
CA ARG A 106 -10.18 -8.63 3.46
C ARG A 106 -8.68 -8.40 3.27
N LYS A 107 -7.90 -9.45 3.45
CA LYS A 107 -6.45 -9.37 3.35
C LYS A 107 -6.00 -10.09 2.09
N VAL A 108 -5.29 -9.37 1.22
CA VAL A 108 -4.71 -9.91 0.00
C VAL A 108 -3.20 -9.70 0.10
N VAL A 109 -2.46 -10.78 0.03
CA VAL A 109 -1.00 -10.75 0.15
C VAL A 109 -0.41 -11.24 -1.16
N ALA A 110 0.29 -10.35 -1.86
CA ALA A 110 1.02 -10.73 -3.06
C ALA A 110 2.37 -11.31 -2.65
N VAL A 111 2.70 -12.45 -3.20
CA VAL A 111 4.01 -13.07 -3.00
C VAL A 111 4.98 -12.48 -4.01
N SER A 112 6.07 -11.90 -3.51
CA SER A 112 7.11 -11.29 -4.34
C SER A 112 8.36 -12.16 -4.30
N TYR A 113 8.92 -12.45 -5.46
CA TYR A 113 10.16 -13.18 -5.59
C TYR A 113 11.33 -12.27 -5.89
#